data_cf34fde5bbad3521420436eae952de86
#
_entry.id   cf34fde5bbad3521420436eae952de86
#
_cell.length_a   1.000
_cell.length_b   1.000
_cell.length_c   1.000
_cell.angle_alpha   90.00
_cell.angle_beta   90.00
_cell.angle_gamma   90.00
#
_symmetry.space_group_name_H-M   'P 1'
#
loop_
_entity.id
_entity.type
_entity.pdbx_description
1 polymer ?
#
loop_
_entity_poly.entity_id
_entity_poly.type
_entity_poly.pdbx_seq_one_letter_code
_entity_poly.pdbx_strand_id
1 'polypeptide(L)'
;MSRRTAVAAFALLATAALTLSACSGSTSAGSSAEGDEFGLVETGTLTVATEGTYRPFSFHDESGDLVGFDVEIAEAVAEKLDLEVSFKETQWDAIFAGLEAGRFDVIANQVSINPEREEKYLFSEPYTVSPGVIVVTEDDDSISSFDDLAGKTTAQSLTSNWYELAQESGATVEAVEGWAQAVSLLRDGRVDATINDKLTFLDYETTDGPTGLKIAAETDDPASSAFAFTQDKQALVDAIDEALAELREEGVLAEISEKYFGADVTS
;
A
#
# COMPACT_ATOMS: atom_id res chain seq x y z
N MET A 1 -6.07 75.96 34.23
CA MET A 1 -7.01 76.80 33.49
C MET A 1 -7.98 75.85 32.81
N SER A 2 -9.16 75.62 33.40
CA SER A 2 -10.44 76.26 33.15
C SER A 2 -10.96 75.97 31.73
N ARG A 3 -12.10 75.39 31.46
CA ARG A 3 -13.49 75.41 31.96
C ARG A 3 -14.23 74.27 31.19
N ARG A 4 -15.00 73.37 31.78
CA ARG A 4 -16.47 73.44 32.05
C ARG A 4 -17.28 73.82 30.80
N THR A 5 -18.26 73.02 30.37
CA THR A 5 -19.68 72.88 30.78
C THR A 5 -20.32 71.81 29.85
N ALA A 6 -21.01 70.80 30.21
CA ALA A 6 -22.34 70.66 30.83
C ALA A 6 -23.50 70.58 29.80
N VAL A 7 -24.22 69.44 29.84
CA VAL A 7 -25.71 69.23 29.90
C VAL A 7 -26.49 69.37 28.59
N ALA A 8 -27.18 68.33 28.17
CA ALA A 8 -28.61 68.14 28.39
C ALA A 8 -29.15 66.82 27.78
N ALA A 9 -29.91 66.12 28.57
CA ALA A 9 -30.74 64.99 28.22
C ALA A 9 -31.97 65.41 27.43
N PHE A 10 -32.44 64.56 26.47
CA PHE A 10 -33.86 64.49 26.14
C PHE A 10 -34.24 63.04 25.82
N ALA A 11 -35.11 62.50 26.63
CA ALA A 11 -35.81 61.26 26.42
C ALA A 11 -37.04 61.54 25.51
N LEU A 12 -37.29 60.62 24.57
CA LEU A 12 -38.66 60.46 24.02
C LEU A 12 -38.86 59.04 23.58
N LEU A 13 -39.85 58.41 24.24
CA LEU A 13 -40.46 57.13 23.88
C LEU A 13 -41.23 57.28 22.54
N ALA A 14 -41.19 56.26 21.69
CA ALA A 14 -42.33 55.88 20.83
C ALA A 14 -42.19 54.41 20.36
N THR A 15 -42.95 53.54 20.98
CA THR A 15 -43.87 52.51 20.47
C THR A 15 -43.56 51.74 19.19
N ALA A 16 -43.36 50.45 19.38
CA ALA A 16 -43.99 49.26 18.71
C ALA A 16 -44.33 49.30 17.21
N ALA A 17 -43.71 48.39 16.47
CA ALA A 17 -44.37 47.60 15.43
C ALA A 17 -43.67 46.25 15.29
N LEU A 18 -44.33 45.18 15.74
CA LEU A 18 -44.02 43.80 15.36
C LEU A 18 -44.39 43.63 13.88
N THR A 19 -43.39 43.34 13.04
CA THR A 19 -43.59 42.68 11.76
C THR A 19 -42.91 41.31 11.82
N LEU A 20 -43.73 40.27 11.94
CA LEU A 20 -43.32 38.90 11.62
C LEU A 20 -43.07 38.84 10.12
N SER A 21 -41.80 38.86 9.73
CA SER A 21 -41.36 38.36 8.42
C SER A 21 -40.96 36.91 8.59
N ALA A 22 -41.85 36.00 8.20
CA ALA A 22 -41.54 34.63 7.96
C ALA A 22 -40.61 34.57 6.74
N CYS A 23 -39.30 34.61 6.97
CA CYS A 23 -38.32 34.17 5.98
C CYS A 23 -38.30 32.64 6.03
N SER A 24 -38.89 32.09 4.96
CA SER A 24 -38.62 30.73 4.50
C SER A 24 -37.11 30.52 4.47
N GLY A 25 -36.58 29.89 5.50
CA GLY A 25 -35.21 29.42 5.53
C GLY A 25 -35.08 28.29 4.51
N SER A 26 -34.46 28.57 3.39
CA SER A 26 -33.79 27.53 2.61
C SER A 26 -32.85 26.86 3.56
N THR A 27 -33.21 25.67 4.03
CA THR A 27 -32.28 24.70 4.55
C THR A 27 -31.31 24.39 3.41
N SER A 28 -30.19 25.10 3.36
CA SER A 28 -28.98 24.52 2.79
C SER A 28 -28.79 23.24 3.58
N ALA A 29 -29.05 22.11 2.93
CA ALA A 29 -28.54 20.86 3.37
C ALA A 29 -27.03 21.10 3.51
N GLY A 30 -26.58 21.22 4.75
CA GLY A 30 -25.17 21.16 5.04
C GLY A 30 -24.74 19.81 4.47
N SER A 31 -23.82 19.85 3.55
CA SER A 31 -22.96 18.72 3.26
C SER A 31 -22.47 18.26 4.63
N SER A 32 -23.05 17.19 5.13
CA SER A 32 -22.49 16.44 6.23
C SER A 32 -21.07 16.10 5.76
N ALA A 33 -20.08 16.39 6.55
CA ALA A 33 -18.74 15.94 6.29
C ALA A 33 -18.78 14.41 6.23
N GLU A 34 -18.84 13.84 5.02
CA GLU A 34 -18.65 12.43 4.73
C GLU A 34 -17.20 11.99 4.97
N GLY A 35 -16.38 12.86 5.58
CA GLY A 35 -14.95 12.73 5.68
C GLY A 35 -14.40 12.04 6.92
N ASP A 36 -15.22 11.51 7.81
CA ASP A 36 -14.75 10.85 9.05
C ASP A 36 -15.25 9.40 9.23
N GLU A 37 -15.98 8.87 8.24
CA GLU A 37 -16.54 7.52 8.30
C GLU A 37 -15.46 6.44 8.40
N PHE A 38 -14.32 6.65 7.74
CA PHE A 38 -13.20 5.72 7.71
C PHE A 38 -12.11 6.03 8.73
N GLY A 39 -12.23 7.13 9.50
CA GLY A 39 -11.20 7.59 10.43
C GLY A 39 -9.85 7.81 9.74
N LEU A 40 -9.84 8.46 8.57
CA LEU A 40 -8.64 8.70 7.78
C LEU A 40 -7.65 9.62 8.49
N VAL A 41 -6.35 9.41 8.25
CA VAL A 41 -5.27 10.27 8.75
C VAL A 41 -5.44 11.71 8.24
N GLU A 42 -5.88 11.87 7.02
CA GLU A 42 -6.21 13.14 6.40
C GLU A 42 -7.62 13.06 5.80
N THR A 43 -8.56 13.87 6.31
CA THR A 43 -9.96 13.83 5.88
C THR A 43 -10.08 13.99 4.37
N GLY A 44 -10.77 13.04 3.71
CA GLY A 44 -11.00 13.04 2.26
C GLY A 44 -9.80 12.55 1.43
N THR A 45 -8.72 12.08 2.08
CA THR A 45 -7.52 11.57 1.41
C THR A 45 -7.17 10.19 1.94
N LEU A 46 -7.09 9.21 1.07
CA LEU A 46 -6.52 7.90 1.39
C LEU A 46 -4.99 8.00 1.39
N THR A 47 -4.37 7.90 2.57
CA THR A 47 -2.92 7.91 2.68
C THR A 47 -2.39 6.48 2.59
N VAL A 48 -1.62 6.20 1.53
CA VAL A 48 -1.17 4.86 1.16
C VAL A 48 0.33 4.75 1.32
N ALA A 49 0.80 3.78 2.10
CA ALA A 49 2.23 3.47 2.17
C ALA A 49 2.63 2.47 1.09
N THR A 50 3.76 2.73 0.46
CA THR A 50 4.42 1.85 -0.50
C THR A 50 5.92 2.10 -0.50
N GLU A 51 6.73 1.24 -1.11
CA GLU A 51 8.20 1.43 -1.10
C GLU A 51 8.70 2.42 -2.14
N GLY A 52 8.07 2.51 -3.31
CA GLY A 52 8.57 3.29 -4.44
C GLY A 52 9.86 2.75 -5.11
N THR A 53 10.36 1.62 -4.62
CA THR A 53 11.58 0.94 -5.12
C THR A 53 11.36 -0.54 -5.43
N TYR A 54 10.12 -0.98 -5.46
CA TYR A 54 9.72 -2.37 -5.63
C TYR A 54 8.97 -2.59 -6.95
N ARG A 55 9.72 -2.67 -8.07
CA ARG A 55 9.16 -3.01 -9.39
C ARG A 55 8.62 -4.44 -9.43
N PRO A 56 7.51 -4.68 -10.18
CA PRO A 56 6.69 -3.73 -10.92
C PRO A 56 5.53 -3.13 -10.11
N PHE A 57 5.53 -3.30 -8.79
CA PHE A 57 4.41 -2.97 -7.89
C PHE A 57 4.37 -1.49 -7.49
N SER A 58 5.53 -0.93 -7.11
CA SER A 58 5.67 0.50 -6.83
C SER A 58 7.09 0.96 -7.15
N PHE A 59 7.24 1.89 -8.10
CA PHE A 59 8.54 2.38 -8.54
C PHE A 59 8.40 3.73 -9.24
N HIS A 60 9.53 4.42 -9.42
CA HIS A 60 9.56 5.64 -10.22
C HIS A 60 9.88 5.33 -11.69
N ASP A 61 9.07 5.88 -12.59
CA ASP A 61 9.30 5.81 -14.01
C ASP A 61 10.44 6.73 -14.47
N GLU A 62 10.70 6.80 -15.78
CA GLU A 62 11.76 7.67 -16.35
C GLU A 62 11.49 9.17 -16.14
N SER A 63 10.24 9.57 -15.90
CA SER A 63 9.82 10.95 -15.60
C SER A 63 9.99 11.29 -14.12
N GLY A 64 10.18 10.27 -13.28
CA GLY A 64 10.28 10.39 -11.84
C GLY A 64 8.91 10.30 -11.14
N ASP A 65 7.86 9.92 -11.88
CA ASP A 65 6.52 9.73 -11.31
C ASP A 65 6.43 8.35 -10.63
N LEU A 66 5.76 8.30 -9.47
CA LEU A 66 5.49 7.03 -8.79
C LEU A 66 4.41 6.28 -9.57
N VAL A 67 4.74 5.08 -10.00
CA VAL A 67 3.87 4.20 -10.80
C VAL A 67 4.01 2.75 -10.31
N GLY A 68 3.16 1.86 -10.79
CA GLY A 68 3.24 0.44 -10.52
C GLY A 68 1.88 -0.19 -10.33
N PHE A 69 1.87 -1.51 -10.29
CA PHE A 69 0.64 -2.29 -10.16
C PHE A 69 -0.15 -1.94 -8.90
N ASP A 70 0.51 -1.91 -7.74
CA ASP A 70 -0.13 -1.56 -6.46
C ASP A 70 -0.55 -0.09 -6.41
N VAL A 71 0.24 0.78 -7.05
CA VAL A 71 -0.06 2.22 -7.13
C VAL A 71 -1.35 2.44 -7.90
N GLU A 72 -1.48 1.84 -9.09
CA GLU A 72 -2.66 2.01 -9.94
C GLU A 72 -3.92 1.37 -9.34
N ILE A 73 -3.79 0.23 -8.64
CA ILE A 73 -4.92 -0.35 -7.92
C ILE A 73 -5.36 0.57 -6.77
N ALA A 74 -4.41 1.12 -6.00
CA ALA A 74 -4.74 2.03 -4.91
C ALA A 74 -5.39 3.33 -5.41
N GLU A 75 -4.94 3.86 -6.56
CA GLU A 75 -5.58 5.01 -7.24
C GLU A 75 -7.01 4.68 -7.67
N ALA A 76 -7.22 3.52 -8.32
CA ALA A 76 -8.54 3.09 -8.75
C ALA A 76 -9.50 2.88 -7.56
N VAL A 77 -9.01 2.30 -6.47
CA VAL A 77 -9.78 2.14 -5.22
C VAL A 77 -10.14 3.49 -4.62
N ALA A 78 -9.19 4.42 -4.52
CA ALA A 78 -9.46 5.77 -4.00
C ALA A 78 -10.52 6.52 -4.85
N GLU A 79 -10.43 6.40 -6.19
CA GLU A 79 -11.43 6.97 -7.10
C GLU A 79 -12.84 6.39 -6.85
N LYS A 80 -12.96 5.07 -6.63
CA LYS A 80 -14.24 4.43 -6.28
C LYS A 80 -14.85 4.94 -4.98
N LEU A 81 -13.99 5.30 -4.03
CA LEU A 81 -14.39 5.82 -2.72
C LEU A 81 -14.59 7.35 -2.69
N ASP A 82 -14.44 8.04 -3.83
CA ASP A 82 -14.47 9.51 -3.96
C ASP A 82 -13.45 10.19 -3.01
N LEU A 83 -12.25 9.57 -2.88
CA LEU A 83 -11.13 10.05 -2.08
C LEU A 83 -9.97 10.51 -2.97
N GLU A 84 -9.28 11.55 -2.54
CA GLU A 84 -7.93 11.82 -3.04
C GLU A 84 -6.98 10.72 -2.56
N VAL A 85 -5.88 10.48 -3.30
CA VAL A 85 -4.85 9.54 -2.86
C VAL A 85 -3.53 10.26 -2.57
N SER A 86 -2.82 9.86 -1.51
CA SER A 86 -1.51 10.40 -1.16
C SER A 86 -0.56 9.26 -0.78
N PHE A 87 0.46 9.04 -1.60
CA PHE A 87 1.45 8.01 -1.33
C PHE A 87 2.54 8.49 -0.36
N LYS A 88 2.94 7.59 0.55
CA LYS A 88 4.02 7.77 1.53
C LYS A 88 5.06 6.69 1.30
N GLU A 89 6.12 7.04 0.59
CA GLU A 89 7.22 6.11 0.35
C GLU A 89 7.92 5.77 1.65
N THR A 90 7.96 4.49 1.97
CA THR A 90 8.46 3.96 3.25
C THR A 90 9.11 2.62 3.00
N GLN A 91 10.35 2.44 3.43
CA GLN A 91 11.05 1.16 3.30
C GLN A 91 10.31 0.04 4.03
N TRP A 92 10.39 -1.18 3.47
CA TRP A 92 9.66 -2.35 3.97
C TRP A 92 9.83 -2.58 5.47
N ASP A 93 11.05 -2.56 5.98
CA ASP A 93 11.32 -2.83 7.40
C ASP A 93 10.74 -1.77 8.36
N ALA A 94 10.26 -0.64 7.85
CA ALA A 94 9.66 0.43 8.63
C ALA A 94 8.14 0.62 8.35
N ILE A 95 7.59 -0.07 7.34
CA ILE A 95 6.24 0.22 6.83
C ILE A 95 5.16 -0.14 7.86
N PHE A 96 5.25 -1.31 8.48
CA PHE A 96 4.28 -1.73 9.50
C PHE A 96 4.31 -0.85 10.75
N ALA A 97 5.51 -0.48 11.22
CA ALA A 97 5.65 0.46 12.34
C ALA A 97 5.09 1.86 11.99
N GLY A 98 5.16 2.26 10.72
CA GLY A 98 4.52 3.47 10.21
C GLY A 98 2.99 3.39 10.27
N LEU A 99 2.40 2.25 9.87
CA LEU A 99 0.98 1.97 9.94
C LEU A 99 0.48 2.02 11.39
N GLU A 100 1.14 1.31 12.30
CA GLU A 100 0.82 1.28 13.74
C GLU A 100 0.93 2.66 14.38
N ALA A 101 1.84 3.51 13.89
CA ALA A 101 2.00 4.89 14.34
C ALA A 101 0.98 5.88 13.73
N GLY A 102 0.05 5.40 12.87
CA GLY A 102 -0.96 6.22 12.21
C GLY A 102 -0.37 7.25 11.24
N ARG A 103 0.73 6.93 10.54
CA ARG A 103 1.33 7.82 9.55
C ARG A 103 0.62 7.77 8.21
N PHE A 104 -0.11 6.71 7.96
CA PHE A 104 -0.91 6.44 6.77
C PHE A 104 -2.05 5.48 7.13
N ASP A 105 -3.04 5.38 6.25
CA ASP A 105 -4.26 4.62 6.50
C ASP A 105 -4.10 3.15 6.12
N VAL A 106 -3.29 2.85 5.11
CA VAL A 106 -3.20 1.54 4.48
C VAL A 106 -1.80 1.31 3.89
N ILE A 107 -1.41 0.04 3.80
CA ILE A 107 -0.22 -0.39 3.04
C ILE A 107 -0.69 -1.04 1.74
N ALA A 108 -0.16 -0.56 0.59
CA ALA A 108 -0.25 -1.17 -0.72
C ALA A 108 1.17 -1.47 -1.21
N ASN A 109 1.68 -2.66 -0.93
CA ASN A 109 3.06 -3.07 -1.24
C ASN A 109 3.21 -4.59 -1.26
N GLN A 110 2.35 -5.30 -1.96
CA GLN A 110 2.34 -6.76 -2.05
C GLN A 110 2.40 -7.45 -0.67
N VAL A 111 1.58 -6.96 0.26
CA VAL A 111 1.55 -7.53 1.62
C VAL A 111 0.90 -8.90 1.58
N SER A 112 1.70 -9.95 1.65
CA SER A 112 1.18 -11.34 1.71
C SER A 112 0.38 -11.55 2.99
N ILE A 113 -0.80 -12.14 2.84
CA ILE A 113 -1.63 -12.60 3.96
C ILE A 113 -0.96 -13.84 4.55
N ASN A 114 -0.70 -13.83 5.85
CA ASN A 114 -0.23 -14.98 6.60
C ASN A 114 -0.75 -14.94 8.04
N PRO A 115 -0.76 -16.08 8.77
CA PRO A 115 -1.34 -16.17 10.12
C PRO A 115 -0.73 -15.19 11.13
N GLU A 116 0.58 -14.92 11.05
CA GLU A 116 1.23 -13.98 11.99
C GLU A 116 0.75 -12.55 11.78
N ARG A 117 0.56 -12.14 10.52
CA ARG A 117 0.08 -10.81 10.17
C ARG A 117 -1.41 -10.66 10.45
N GLU A 118 -2.23 -11.70 10.21
CA GLU A 118 -3.67 -11.69 10.52
C GLU A 118 -3.94 -11.52 12.03
N GLU A 119 -3.04 -11.94 12.91
CA GLU A 119 -3.14 -11.67 14.35
C GLU A 119 -3.03 -10.18 14.70
N LYS A 120 -2.36 -9.37 13.86
CA LYS A 120 -2.00 -7.98 14.15
C LYS A 120 -2.74 -6.97 13.28
N TYR A 121 -3.11 -7.35 12.05
CA TYR A 121 -3.61 -6.46 11.01
C TYR A 121 -4.92 -7.00 10.41
N LEU A 122 -5.71 -6.09 9.85
CA LEU A 122 -6.78 -6.44 8.93
C LEU A 122 -6.25 -6.43 7.52
N PHE A 123 -6.90 -7.20 6.65
CA PHE A 123 -6.60 -7.27 5.23
C PHE A 123 -7.86 -7.07 4.41
N SER A 124 -7.71 -6.49 3.23
CA SER A 124 -8.77 -6.52 2.22
C SER A 124 -8.88 -7.91 1.60
N GLU A 125 -9.90 -8.12 0.77
CA GLU A 125 -9.86 -9.20 -0.22
C GLU A 125 -8.56 -9.11 -1.04
N PRO A 126 -7.95 -10.26 -1.40
CA PRO A 126 -6.72 -10.27 -2.17
C PRO A 126 -6.89 -9.64 -3.54
N TYR A 127 -5.88 -8.89 -3.98
CA TYR A 127 -5.83 -8.34 -5.35
C TYR A 127 -4.69 -8.93 -6.19
N THR A 128 -3.84 -9.81 -5.62
CA THR A 128 -2.78 -10.54 -6.34
C THR A 128 -2.61 -11.92 -5.76
N VAL A 129 -2.38 -12.90 -6.63
CA VAL A 129 -2.01 -14.26 -6.27
C VAL A 129 -0.76 -14.66 -7.07
N SER A 130 0.34 -14.92 -6.37
CA SER A 130 1.63 -15.25 -6.99
C SER A 130 2.48 -16.18 -6.12
N PRO A 131 3.19 -17.18 -6.70
CA PRO A 131 4.10 -18.02 -5.94
C PRO A 131 5.38 -17.26 -5.58
N GLY A 132 5.98 -17.63 -4.45
CA GLY A 132 7.36 -17.30 -4.13
C GLY A 132 8.33 -18.14 -4.95
N VAL A 133 9.49 -17.58 -5.31
CA VAL A 133 10.52 -18.27 -6.07
C VAL A 133 11.88 -18.14 -5.42
N ILE A 134 12.65 -19.25 -5.45
CA ILE A 134 14.09 -19.20 -5.19
C ILE A 134 14.78 -18.75 -6.46
N VAL A 135 15.56 -17.69 -6.38
CA VAL A 135 16.39 -17.18 -7.48
C VAL A 135 17.86 -17.42 -7.19
N VAL A 136 18.55 -18.01 -8.15
CA VAL A 136 19.99 -18.35 -8.11
C VAL A 136 20.68 -17.82 -9.38
N THR A 137 22.01 -17.87 -9.42
CA THR A 137 22.74 -17.62 -10.68
C THR A 137 22.45 -18.72 -11.69
N GLU A 138 22.49 -18.39 -12.99
CA GLU A 138 22.17 -19.32 -14.08
C GLU A 138 23.02 -20.59 -14.04
N ASP A 139 24.28 -20.49 -13.60
CA ASP A 139 25.23 -21.59 -13.51
C ASP A 139 25.09 -22.44 -12.23
N ASP A 140 24.29 -22.05 -11.26
CA ASP A 140 24.10 -22.81 -10.02
C ASP A 140 22.99 -23.86 -10.17
N ASP A 141 23.40 -25.14 -10.16
CA ASP A 141 22.49 -26.29 -10.14
C ASP A 141 22.46 -27.01 -8.77
N SER A 142 23.04 -26.39 -7.72
CA SER A 142 23.09 -26.96 -6.38
C SER A 142 21.81 -26.76 -5.56
N ILE A 143 20.95 -25.85 -5.98
CA ILE A 143 19.66 -25.53 -5.36
C ILE A 143 18.56 -25.83 -6.37
N SER A 144 17.61 -26.69 -6.01
CA SER A 144 16.48 -27.11 -6.83
C SER A 144 15.16 -27.23 -6.04
N SER A 145 15.24 -27.01 -4.73
CA SER A 145 14.12 -27.04 -3.80
C SER A 145 14.40 -26.15 -2.59
N PHE A 146 13.38 -25.86 -1.78
CA PHE A 146 13.55 -25.13 -0.52
C PHE A 146 14.40 -25.90 0.49
N ASP A 147 14.37 -27.24 0.48
CA ASP A 147 15.22 -28.07 1.35
C ASP A 147 16.73 -27.90 1.06
N ASP A 148 17.10 -27.56 -0.17
CA ASP A 148 18.49 -27.34 -0.58
C ASP A 148 19.06 -26.01 -0.02
N LEU A 149 18.21 -25.15 0.55
CA LEU A 149 18.64 -23.91 1.21
C LEU A 149 19.30 -24.16 2.58
N ALA A 150 19.19 -25.41 3.13
CA ALA A 150 19.81 -25.73 4.39
C ALA A 150 21.33 -25.54 4.36
N GLY A 151 21.83 -24.61 5.21
CA GLY A 151 23.26 -24.26 5.29
C GLY A 151 23.75 -23.31 4.18
N LYS A 152 22.86 -22.83 3.29
CA LYS A 152 23.14 -21.80 2.31
C LYS A 152 22.95 -20.41 2.91
N THR A 153 23.42 -19.39 2.21
CA THR A 153 23.20 -17.99 2.57
C THR A 153 22.24 -17.34 1.56
N THR A 154 21.18 -16.72 2.05
CA THR A 154 20.21 -15.96 1.23
C THR A 154 20.22 -14.49 1.60
N ALA A 155 19.73 -13.60 0.71
CA ALA A 155 19.57 -12.19 0.97
C ALA A 155 18.08 -11.86 1.07
N GLN A 156 17.61 -11.30 2.22
CA GLN A 156 16.21 -10.99 2.46
C GLN A 156 16.04 -9.71 3.31
N SER A 157 14.92 -9.04 3.14
CA SER A 157 14.48 -7.99 4.08
C SER A 157 13.94 -8.65 5.35
N LEU A 158 14.40 -8.18 6.53
CA LEU A 158 14.24 -8.89 7.81
C LEU A 158 12.79 -9.11 8.26
N THR A 159 11.85 -8.26 7.82
CA THR A 159 10.42 -8.35 8.19
C THR A 159 9.56 -8.96 7.09
N SER A 160 10.18 -9.53 6.03
CA SER A 160 9.46 -10.17 4.94
C SER A 160 9.08 -11.61 5.26
N ASN A 161 7.97 -12.10 4.71
CA ASN A 161 7.62 -13.52 4.72
C ASN A 161 8.69 -14.38 4.02
N TRP A 162 9.46 -13.83 3.10
CA TRP A 162 10.58 -14.51 2.45
C TRP A 162 11.77 -14.73 3.39
N TYR A 163 11.97 -13.83 4.36
CA TYR A 163 12.93 -14.04 5.44
C TYR A 163 12.55 -15.23 6.32
N GLU A 164 11.29 -15.31 6.72
CA GLU A 164 10.76 -16.41 7.51
C GLU A 164 10.92 -17.73 6.76
N LEU A 165 10.50 -17.78 5.49
CA LEU A 165 10.62 -18.97 4.63
C LEU A 165 12.08 -19.41 4.45
N ALA A 166 13.02 -18.47 4.27
CA ALA A 166 14.44 -18.77 4.18
C ALA A 166 14.98 -19.41 5.48
N GLN A 167 14.59 -18.87 6.64
CA GLN A 167 14.98 -19.41 7.94
C GLN A 167 14.39 -20.80 8.21
N GLU A 168 13.10 -20.98 7.90
CA GLU A 168 12.42 -22.27 8.00
C GLU A 168 13.07 -23.34 7.12
N SER A 169 13.57 -22.93 5.95
CA SER A 169 14.35 -23.78 5.03
C SER A 169 15.81 -24.00 5.48
N GLY A 170 16.21 -23.46 6.64
CA GLY A 170 17.53 -23.65 7.21
C GLY A 170 18.64 -22.79 6.61
N ALA A 171 18.31 -21.73 5.89
CA ALA A 171 19.27 -20.78 5.36
C ALA A 171 19.78 -19.81 6.44
N THR A 172 21.00 -19.28 6.22
CA THR A 172 21.49 -18.09 6.91
C THR A 172 21.10 -16.87 6.08
N VAL A 173 20.52 -15.84 6.71
CA VAL A 173 20.06 -14.67 5.98
C VAL A 173 21.01 -13.49 6.15
N GLU A 174 21.48 -12.94 5.02
CA GLU A 174 22.11 -11.63 4.93
C GLU A 174 21.00 -10.59 4.77
N ALA A 175 20.95 -9.62 5.68
CA ALA A 175 19.92 -8.60 5.69
C ALA A 175 20.15 -7.57 4.57
N VAL A 176 19.11 -7.29 3.82
CA VAL A 176 19.09 -6.28 2.75
C VAL A 176 17.82 -5.44 2.84
N GLU A 177 17.81 -4.27 2.19
CA GLU A 177 16.63 -3.40 2.19
C GLU A 177 15.57 -3.80 1.16
N GLY A 178 15.94 -4.59 0.12
CA GLY A 178 14.99 -5.01 -0.91
C GLY A 178 15.64 -5.76 -2.06
N TRP A 179 14.83 -6.00 -3.10
CA TRP A 179 15.16 -6.82 -4.26
C TRP A 179 16.47 -6.43 -4.95
N ALA A 180 16.67 -5.15 -5.25
CA ALA A 180 17.85 -4.68 -5.98
C ALA A 180 19.17 -5.01 -5.25
N GLN A 181 19.20 -4.89 -3.91
CA GLN A 181 20.37 -5.27 -3.11
C GLN A 181 20.56 -6.77 -3.07
N ALA A 182 19.47 -7.55 -2.90
CA ALA A 182 19.53 -9.02 -2.90
C ALA A 182 20.14 -9.53 -4.20
N VAL A 183 19.65 -9.06 -5.35
CA VAL A 183 20.18 -9.41 -6.68
C VAL A 183 21.66 -9.01 -6.83
N SER A 184 22.04 -7.83 -6.35
CA SER A 184 23.46 -7.41 -6.40
C SER A 184 24.37 -8.36 -5.62
N LEU A 185 23.96 -8.75 -4.41
CA LEU A 185 24.74 -9.71 -3.60
C LEU A 185 24.80 -11.09 -4.25
N LEU A 186 23.71 -11.55 -4.85
CA LEU A 186 23.64 -12.83 -5.56
C LEU A 186 24.57 -12.83 -6.77
N ARG A 187 24.54 -11.80 -7.62
CA ARG A 187 25.42 -11.68 -8.79
C ARG A 187 26.89 -11.54 -8.43
N ASP A 188 27.18 -10.92 -7.29
CA ASP A 188 28.54 -10.79 -6.75
C ASP A 188 29.04 -12.09 -6.09
N GLY A 189 28.21 -13.14 -6.00
CA GLY A 189 28.53 -14.41 -5.34
C GLY A 189 28.72 -14.29 -3.83
N ARG A 190 28.09 -13.28 -3.21
CA ARG A 190 28.16 -13.04 -1.74
C ARG A 190 27.07 -13.80 -0.99
N VAL A 191 26.00 -14.17 -1.69
CA VAL A 191 24.94 -15.07 -1.22
C VAL A 191 24.69 -16.14 -2.27
N ASP A 192 24.13 -17.28 -1.85
CA ASP A 192 23.85 -18.42 -2.73
C ASP A 192 22.51 -18.25 -3.46
N ALA A 193 21.53 -17.62 -2.83
CA ALA A 193 20.17 -17.44 -3.37
C ALA A 193 19.49 -16.19 -2.79
N THR A 194 18.34 -15.85 -3.38
CA THR A 194 17.33 -14.99 -2.77
C THR A 194 15.95 -15.58 -3.01
N ILE A 195 14.98 -15.25 -2.16
CA ILE A 195 13.57 -15.62 -2.35
C ILE A 195 12.78 -14.35 -2.57
N ASN A 196 11.91 -14.34 -3.56
CA ASN A 196 11.00 -13.20 -3.79
C ASN A 196 9.75 -13.68 -4.54
N ASP A 197 8.84 -12.76 -4.78
CA ASP A 197 7.68 -12.98 -5.64
C ASP A 197 8.10 -13.29 -7.07
N LYS A 198 7.43 -14.24 -7.71
CA LYS A 198 7.68 -14.61 -9.12
C LYS A 198 7.51 -13.44 -10.08
N LEU A 199 6.51 -12.59 -9.85
CA LEU A 199 6.24 -11.44 -10.70
C LEU A 199 7.39 -10.42 -10.67
N THR A 200 8.04 -10.25 -9.51
CA THR A 200 9.25 -9.43 -9.37
C THR A 200 10.39 -9.96 -10.24
N PHE A 201 10.62 -11.28 -10.21
CA PHE A 201 11.67 -11.89 -11.04
C PHE A 201 11.37 -11.78 -12.54
N LEU A 202 10.12 -12.01 -12.95
CA LEU A 202 9.72 -11.92 -14.36
C LEU A 202 9.81 -10.49 -14.91
N ASP A 203 9.44 -9.47 -14.12
CA ASP A 203 9.64 -8.07 -14.49
C ASP A 203 11.13 -7.75 -14.63
N TYR A 204 11.95 -8.22 -13.69
CA TYR A 204 13.40 -8.02 -13.72
C TYR A 204 14.03 -8.61 -14.98
N GLU A 205 13.69 -9.85 -15.36
CA GLU A 205 14.15 -10.49 -16.60
C GLU A 205 13.71 -9.72 -17.86
N THR A 206 12.51 -9.16 -17.83
CA THR A 206 11.95 -8.42 -18.98
C THR A 206 12.58 -7.04 -19.12
N THR A 207 12.85 -6.36 -18.01
CA THR A 207 13.30 -4.97 -17.97
C THR A 207 14.81 -4.83 -18.11
N ASP A 208 15.57 -5.67 -17.39
CA ASP A 208 17.04 -5.62 -17.37
C ASP A 208 17.70 -6.53 -18.42
N GLY A 209 16.91 -7.36 -19.12
CA GLY A 209 17.37 -8.31 -20.13
C GLY A 209 18.06 -9.52 -19.50
N PRO A 210 18.98 -10.22 -20.23
CA PRO A 210 19.63 -11.41 -19.69
C PRO A 210 20.37 -11.10 -18.40
N THR A 211 19.78 -11.50 -17.27
CA THR A 211 20.26 -11.14 -15.93
C THR A 211 21.36 -12.07 -15.43
N GLY A 212 21.50 -13.27 -16.05
CA GLY A 212 22.37 -14.36 -15.58
C GLY A 212 21.83 -15.03 -14.32
N LEU A 213 20.53 -14.90 -14.07
CA LEU A 213 19.79 -15.52 -12.97
C LEU A 213 18.72 -16.46 -13.49
N LYS A 214 18.27 -17.39 -12.65
CA LYS A 214 17.16 -18.30 -12.95
C LYS A 214 16.32 -18.59 -11.71
N ILE A 215 15.08 -18.97 -11.93
CA ILE A 215 14.25 -19.60 -10.90
C ILE A 215 14.73 -21.04 -10.69
N ALA A 216 15.10 -21.37 -9.45
CA ALA A 216 15.50 -22.71 -9.05
C ALA A 216 14.32 -23.56 -8.54
N ALA A 217 13.39 -22.94 -7.82
CA ALA A 217 12.18 -23.58 -7.31
C ALA A 217 11.08 -22.53 -7.07
N GLU A 218 9.84 -23.01 -7.00
CA GLU A 218 8.64 -22.21 -6.67
C GLU A 218 7.99 -22.79 -5.41
N THR A 219 7.24 -21.97 -4.65
CA THR A 219 6.41 -22.48 -3.56
C THR A 219 5.24 -23.27 -4.11
N ASP A 220 4.84 -24.35 -3.45
CA ASP A 220 3.68 -25.16 -3.85
C ASP A 220 2.35 -24.39 -3.77
N ASP A 221 2.22 -23.56 -2.72
CA ASP A 221 1.07 -22.71 -2.51
C ASP A 221 1.43 -21.26 -2.84
N PRO A 222 0.72 -20.63 -3.80
CA PRO A 222 0.94 -19.22 -4.11
C PRO A 222 0.46 -18.33 -2.96
N ALA A 223 1.19 -17.24 -2.72
CA ALA A 223 0.81 -16.23 -1.74
C ALA A 223 -0.29 -15.33 -2.31
N SER A 224 -1.27 -14.99 -1.46
CA SER A 224 -2.25 -13.96 -1.74
C SER A 224 -1.79 -12.65 -1.10
N SER A 225 -1.77 -11.57 -1.87
CA SER A 225 -1.42 -10.23 -1.39
C SER A 225 -2.63 -9.31 -1.37
N ALA A 226 -2.72 -8.48 -0.32
CA ALA A 226 -3.84 -7.59 -0.06
C ALA A 226 -3.38 -6.25 0.53
N PHE A 227 -4.27 -5.30 0.60
CA PHE A 227 -4.09 -4.10 1.41
C PHE A 227 -4.08 -4.47 2.89
N ALA A 228 -3.18 -3.86 3.67
CA ALA A 228 -3.06 -4.12 5.11
C ALA A 228 -3.39 -2.87 5.93
N PHE A 229 -4.13 -3.08 7.04
CA PHE A 229 -4.67 -2.01 7.89
C PHE A 229 -4.45 -2.31 9.36
N THR A 230 -4.53 -1.29 10.21
CA THR A 230 -4.68 -1.51 11.67
C THR A 230 -6.05 -2.10 12.02
N GLN A 231 -6.15 -2.76 13.18
CA GLN A 231 -7.36 -3.47 13.63
C GLN A 231 -8.59 -2.59 13.84
N ASP A 232 -8.45 -1.29 13.91
CA ASP A 232 -9.54 -0.32 14.10
C ASP A 232 -10.13 0.22 12.77
N LYS A 233 -9.65 -0.25 11.61
CA LYS A 233 -10.04 0.25 10.28
C LYS A 233 -11.08 -0.61 9.55
N GLN A 234 -11.92 -1.38 10.26
CA GLN A 234 -12.85 -2.31 9.61
C GLN A 234 -13.78 -1.64 8.58
N ALA A 235 -14.28 -0.43 8.86
CA ALA A 235 -15.15 0.27 7.91
C ALA A 235 -14.42 0.64 6.60
N LEU A 236 -13.13 0.98 6.68
CA LEU A 236 -12.31 1.23 5.49
C LEU A 236 -12.01 -0.06 4.71
N VAL A 237 -11.76 -1.18 5.43
CA VAL A 237 -11.59 -2.50 4.80
C VAL A 237 -12.84 -2.88 4.01
N ASP A 238 -14.03 -2.81 4.65
CA ASP A 238 -15.29 -3.17 4.02
C ASP A 238 -15.56 -2.33 2.74
N ALA A 239 -15.25 -1.02 2.79
CA ALA A 239 -15.41 -0.13 1.65
C ALA A 239 -14.39 -0.43 0.52
N ILE A 240 -13.16 -0.75 0.86
CA ILE A 240 -12.13 -1.14 -0.13
C ILE A 240 -12.47 -2.48 -0.75
N ASP A 241 -13.00 -3.44 0.00
CA ASP A 241 -13.45 -4.73 -0.54
C ASP A 241 -14.60 -4.56 -1.55
N GLU A 242 -15.57 -3.68 -1.26
CA GLU A 242 -16.62 -3.32 -2.21
C GLU A 242 -16.04 -2.68 -3.48
N ALA A 243 -15.11 -1.73 -3.32
CA ALA A 243 -14.43 -1.10 -4.45
C ALA A 243 -13.63 -2.11 -5.29
N LEU A 244 -12.87 -3.02 -4.66
CA LEU A 244 -12.14 -4.08 -5.37
C LEU A 244 -13.07 -5.02 -6.13
N ALA A 245 -14.22 -5.38 -5.55
CA ALA A 245 -15.22 -6.20 -6.20
C ALA A 245 -15.79 -5.50 -7.44
N GLU A 246 -16.15 -4.21 -7.35
CA GLU A 246 -16.62 -3.43 -8.49
C GLU A 246 -15.56 -3.32 -9.59
N LEU A 247 -14.31 -2.97 -9.23
CA LEU A 247 -13.19 -2.85 -10.18
C LEU A 247 -12.91 -4.19 -10.89
N ARG A 248 -13.09 -5.31 -10.19
CA ARG A 248 -12.96 -6.66 -10.76
C ARG A 248 -14.09 -6.93 -11.76
N GLU A 249 -15.35 -6.62 -11.42
CA GLU A 249 -16.50 -6.78 -12.31
C GLU A 249 -16.40 -5.90 -13.56
N GLU A 250 -15.87 -4.71 -13.43
CA GLU A 250 -15.63 -3.76 -14.53
C GLU A 250 -14.43 -4.15 -15.40
N GLY A 251 -13.58 -5.08 -14.95
CA GLY A 251 -12.37 -5.52 -15.65
C GLY A 251 -11.17 -4.61 -15.46
N VAL A 252 -11.25 -3.59 -14.61
CA VAL A 252 -10.16 -2.62 -14.37
C VAL A 252 -8.94 -3.30 -13.75
N LEU A 253 -9.14 -4.21 -12.77
CA LEU A 253 -8.03 -4.95 -12.17
C LEU A 253 -7.31 -5.81 -13.20
N ALA A 254 -8.05 -6.48 -14.10
CA ALA A 254 -7.47 -7.28 -15.18
C ALA A 254 -6.70 -6.38 -16.17
N GLU A 255 -7.20 -5.20 -16.54
CA GLU A 255 -6.49 -4.26 -17.41
C GLU A 255 -5.17 -3.79 -16.80
N ILE A 256 -5.17 -3.44 -15.51
CA ILE A 256 -3.94 -3.07 -14.78
C ILE A 256 -2.97 -4.26 -14.75
N SER A 257 -3.47 -5.47 -14.45
CA SER A 257 -2.67 -6.69 -14.44
C SER A 257 -2.02 -7.00 -15.79
N GLU A 258 -2.81 -6.95 -16.86
CA GLU A 258 -2.33 -7.16 -18.23
C GLU A 258 -1.22 -6.14 -18.61
N LYS A 259 -1.34 -4.89 -18.14
CA LYS A 259 -0.36 -3.84 -18.40
C LYS A 259 1.01 -4.18 -17.83
N TYR A 260 1.06 -4.71 -16.61
CA TYR A 260 2.31 -4.98 -15.92
C TYR A 260 2.85 -6.40 -16.15
N PHE A 261 1.98 -7.38 -16.32
CA PHE A 261 2.37 -8.81 -16.33
C PHE A 261 2.03 -9.53 -17.64
N GLY A 262 1.24 -8.92 -18.53
CA GLY A 262 0.74 -9.57 -19.74
C GLY A 262 -0.21 -10.74 -19.47
N ALA A 263 -0.76 -10.82 -18.27
CA ALA A 263 -1.72 -11.81 -17.81
C ALA A 263 -2.51 -11.26 -16.61
N ASP A 264 -3.71 -11.84 -16.36
CA ASP A 264 -4.48 -11.51 -15.15
C ASP A 264 -3.96 -12.34 -13.96
N VAL A 265 -3.42 -11.64 -12.95
CA VAL A 265 -2.93 -12.20 -11.68
C VAL A 265 -3.79 -11.75 -10.48
N THR A 266 -4.98 -11.18 -10.75
CA THR A 266 -5.85 -10.56 -9.72
C THR A 266 -6.96 -11.45 -9.22
N SER A 267 -7.06 -12.69 -9.71
CA SER A 267 -8.14 -13.65 -9.41
C SER A 267 -7.73 -14.65 -8.34
#